data_e588884643a564b7e9cb54227e015373
#
_entry.id   e588884643a564b7e9cb54227e015373
#
_cell.length_a   1.000
_cell.length_b   1.000
_cell.length_c   1.000
_cell.angle_alpha   90.00
_cell.angle_beta   90.00
_cell.angle_gamma   90.00
#
_symmetry.space_group_name_H-M   'P 1'
#
loop_
_entity.id
_entity.type
_entity.pdbx_description
1 polymer ?
#
loop_
_entity_poly.entity_id
_entity_poly.type
_entity_poly.pdbx_seq_one_letter_code
_entity_poly.pdbx_strand_id
1 'polypeptide(L)'
;MLCFNFTTPKFNRNPYSFSMDLIKERFKQKADEVGAEIKQMLKEHGNKVIGEVTLSQIYQGMRGMTGLVTETSLLDANEGIRFRGYSIPELKEKLPKAPGGDEPLPEALFHLMLLGELPSQEEADVITATLQRRSHVPNYVFDTIEALPVSSHPMTMFVVGIMALQNGSHFAKSYAAGMSKKNYWDATFDDSLDLIARLPRIAAYIYRRKYRNGEHIEPNGLLDWAGNFAHMMGYESEGFKELMRLYMTIHADHEGGNVSAHTTHLVGSALSDPFLSFSAGMNGLAGPLHGLANQEVIKWIFEMREALGVDLPSKDQIAEYVKKTLSEGKVVPGYGHAVLRKTDPRFTAQMEFGKKHMPDDALVQTVWRIYETVPDILNGLGKVKNPWPNVDAHSGALLVHYGMVEYEFYTVLFGVSRALGVLASLCWDRALAMPLERPKSVTTNLVKDWLRGKDNIWGE
;
A
#
# COMPACT_ATOMS: atom_id res chain seq x y z
N MET A 1 -25.18 -41.89 -42.12
CA MET A 1 -24.11 -41.80 -41.12
C MET A 1 -23.07 -40.84 -41.66
N LEU A 2 -23.25 -39.55 -41.37
CA LEU A 2 -22.38 -38.43 -41.83
C LEU A 2 -21.56 -37.98 -40.61
N CYS A 3 -20.27 -38.25 -40.61
CA CYS A 3 -19.32 -37.80 -39.59
C CYS A 3 -18.97 -36.33 -39.94
N PHE A 4 -19.40 -35.37 -39.08
CA PHE A 4 -18.88 -34.03 -39.10
C PHE A 4 -17.59 -33.96 -38.29
N ASN A 5 -16.46 -33.80 -38.98
CA ASN A 5 -15.19 -33.42 -38.37
C ASN A 5 -15.23 -31.96 -37.98
N PHE A 6 -15.34 -31.70 -36.65
CA PHE A 6 -15.08 -30.34 -36.08
C PHE A 6 -13.55 -30.17 -35.96
N THR A 7 -12.96 -29.49 -36.91
CA THR A 7 -11.62 -28.92 -36.76
C THR A 7 -11.69 -27.75 -35.81
N THR A 8 -11.15 -27.88 -34.59
CA THR A 8 -10.89 -26.77 -33.68
C THR A 8 -9.96 -25.77 -34.35
N PRO A 9 -10.27 -24.46 -34.33
CA PRO A 9 -9.37 -23.46 -34.88
C PRO A 9 -8.09 -23.46 -34.06
N LYS A 10 -6.95 -23.74 -34.71
CA LYS A 10 -5.63 -23.46 -34.14
C LYS A 10 -5.51 -21.95 -34.00
N PHE A 11 -5.61 -21.45 -32.78
CA PHE A 11 -5.21 -20.09 -32.48
C PHE A 11 -3.73 -19.96 -32.84
N ASN A 12 -3.45 -19.21 -33.90
CA ASN A 12 -2.11 -18.79 -34.27
C ASN A 12 -1.64 -17.84 -33.16
N ARG A 13 -0.89 -18.36 -32.17
CA ARG A 13 -0.22 -17.52 -31.17
C ARG A 13 0.84 -16.73 -31.93
N ASN A 14 0.61 -15.43 -32.04
CA ASN A 14 1.63 -14.50 -32.50
C ASN A 14 2.81 -14.63 -31.52
N PRO A 15 4.02 -15.04 -31.94
CA PRO A 15 5.14 -15.27 -31.03
C PRO A 15 5.66 -14.01 -30.35
N TYR A 16 5.08 -12.83 -30.63
CA TYR A 16 5.46 -11.53 -30.08
C TYR A 16 4.36 -10.85 -29.25
N SER A 17 3.23 -11.52 -28.95
CA SER A 17 2.23 -10.91 -28.07
C SER A 17 2.68 -11.05 -26.62
N PHE A 18 2.83 -9.94 -25.90
CA PHE A 18 3.03 -9.93 -24.45
C PHE A 18 1.90 -10.67 -23.75
N SER A 19 2.26 -11.48 -22.74
CA SER A 19 1.29 -12.24 -21.95
C SER A 19 1.69 -12.18 -20.48
N MET A 20 0.74 -12.42 -19.58
CA MET A 20 1.04 -12.50 -18.14
C MET A 20 2.03 -13.63 -17.83
N ASP A 21 1.99 -14.73 -18.59
CA ASP A 21 2.95 -15.82 -18.46
C ASP A 21 4.37 -15.35 -18.76
N LEU A 22 4.56 -14.51 -19.79
CA LEU A 22 5.87 -13.95 -20.11
C LEU A 22 6.37 -13.02 -19.00
N ILE A 23 5.53 -12.18 -18.42
CA ILE A 23 5.87 -11.33 -17.27
C ILE A 23 6.30 -12.21 -16.08
N LYS A 24 5.57 -13.29 -15.82
CA LYS A 24 5.84 -14.25 -14.75
C LYS A 24 7.18 -14.99 -14.98
N GLU A 25 7.47 -15.39 -16.21
CA GLU A 25 8.75 -16.02 -16.57
C GLU A 25 9.93 -15.02 -16.38
N ARG A 26 9.79 -13.77 -16.84
CA ARG A 26 10.80 -12.73 -16.64
C ARG A 26 11.03 -12.43 -15.16
N PHE A 27 9.96 -12.39 -14.36
CA PHE A 27 10.07 -12.24 -12.91
C PHE A 27 10.91 -13.38 -12.30
N LYS A 28 10.64 -14.63 -12.70
CA LYS A 28 11.40 -15.79 -12.21
C LYS A 28 12.88 -15.72 -12.60
N GLN A 29 13.18 -15.36 -13.85
CA GLN A 29 14.55 -15.18 -14.30
C GLN A 29 15.25 -14.11 -13.47
N LYS A 30 14.63 -12.94 -13.26
CA LYS A 30 15.16 -11.86 -12.45
C LYS A 30 15.42 -12.27 -11.00
N ALA A 31 14.48 -13.02 -10.41
CA ALA A 31 14.61 -13.54 -9.05
C ALA A 31 15.76 -14.55 -8.94
N ASP A 32 16.00 -15.38 -9.96
CA ASP A 32 17.13 -16.29 -9.98
C ASP A 32 18.49 -15.57 -10.06
N GLU A 33 18.57 -14.50 -10.85
CA GLU A 33 19.76 -13.64 -10.94
C GLU A 33 20.07 -12.99 -9.58
N VAL A 34 19.08 -12.32 -8.98
CA VAL A 34 19.20 -11.68 -7.65
C VAL A 34 19.53 -12.72 -6.57
N GLY A 35 18.90 -13.89 -6.62
CA GLY A 35 19.16 -14.97 -5.68
C GLY A 35 20.61 -15.52 -5.78
N ALA A 36 21.19 -15.54 -6.98
CA ALA A 36 22.59 -15.91 -7.17
C ALA A 36 23.54 -14.83 -6.61
N GLU A 37 23.25 -13.56 -6.85
CA GLU A 37 24.00 -12.42 -6.28
C GLU A 37 23.97 -12.43 -4.75
N ILE A 38 22.78 -12.64 -4.13
CA ILE A 38 22.64 -12.73 -2.67
C ILE A 38 23.48 -13.88 -2.11
N LYS A 39 23.45 -15.06 -2.73
CA LYS A 39 24.26 -16.22 -2.29
C LYS A 39 25.75 -15.90 -2.33
N GLN A 40 26.22 -15.25 -3.39
CA GLN A 40 27.62 -14.85 -3.53
C GLN A 40 28.00 -13.82 -2.44
N MET A 41 27.19 -12.78 -2.27
CA MET A 41 27.39 -11.75 -1.25
C MET A 41 27.45 -12.33 0.17
N LEU A 42 26.53 -13.25 0.51
CA LEU A 42 26.51 -13.90 1.81
C LEU A 42 27.73 -14.82 2.03
N LYS A 43 28.21 -15.50 0.99
CA LYS A 43 29.42 -16.31 1.05
C LYS A 43 30.66 -15.46 1.32
N GLU A 44 30.75 -14.29 0.73
CA GLU A 44 31.93 -13.40 0.84
C GLU A 44 31.87 -12.50 2.08
N HIS A 45 30.67 -12.04 2.44
CA HIS A 45 30.49 -10.96 3.40
C HIS A 45 29.45 -11.27 4.51
N GLY A 46 28.94 -12.50 4.61
CA GLY A 46 27.82 -12.83 5.50
C GLY A 46 28.05 -12.55 6.99
N ASN A 47 29.32 -12.52 7.42
CA ASN A 47 29.69 -12.18 8.81
C ASN A 47 30.07 -10.69 9.01
N LYS A 48 29.93 -9.85 7.94
CA LYS A 48 30.26 -8.43 8.06
C LYS A 48 29.21 -7.71 8.92
N VAL A 49 29.65 -7.00 9.94
CA VAL A 49 28.79 -6.14 10.76
C VAL A 49 28.37 -4.93 9.92
N ILE A 50 27.07 -4.77 9.71
CA ILE A 50 26.47 -3.66 8.93
C ILE A 50 25.77 -2.62 9.83
N GLY A 51 25.72 -2.85 11.13
CA GLY A 51 25.13 -1.94 12.11
C GLY A 51 25.22 -2.51 13.52
N GLU A 52 24.98 -1.66 14.50
CA GLU A 52 24.88 -2.01 15.91
C GLU A 52 23.45 -1.75 16.39
N VAL A 53 22.96 -2.56 17.33
CA VAL A 53 21.66 -2.39 17.95
C VAL A 53 21.83 -1.85 19.35
N THR A 54 21.24 -0.70 19.63
CA THR A 54 21.26 -0.08 20.95
C THR A 54 20.08 -0.55 21.80
N LEU A 55 20.26 -0.52 23.12
CA LEU A 55 19.17 -0.79 24.06
C LEU A 55 17.97 0.14 23.84
N SER A 56 18.24 1.40 23.52
CA SER A 56 17.20 2.39 23.19
C SER A 56 16.35 1.94 21.98
N GLN A 57 16.98 1.46 20.92
CA GLN A 57 16.25 0.97 19.74
C GLN A 57 15.33 -0.20 20.07
N ILE A 58 15.78 -1.15 20.89
CA ILE A 58 14.95 -2.31 21.28
C ILE A 58 13.69 -1.87 22.04
N TYR A 59 13.81 -0.94 23.02
CA TYR A 59 12.67 -0.46 23.80
C TYR A 59 11.79 0.58 23.07
N GLN A 60 12.31 1.23 22.03
CA GLN A 60 11.61 2.30 21.30
C GLN A 60 11.13 1.88 19.90
N GLY A 61 10.76 0.62 19.73
CA GLY A 61 10.14 0.12 18.51
C GLY A 61 11.08 -0.04 17.32
N MET A 62 12.35 -0.40 17.58
CA MET A 62 13.37 -0.72 16.56
C MET A 62 13.63 0.42 15.55
N ARG A 63 13.37 1.66 15.93
CA ARG A 63 13.53 2.81 15.02
C ARG A 63 14.97 2.99 14.56
N GLY A 64 15.14 3.06 13.22
CA GLY A 64 16.46 3.20 12.60
C GLY A 64 17.35 1.95 12.68
N MET A 65 16.79 0.81 13.10
CA MET A 65 17.49 -0.48 13.02
C MET A 65 17.31 -1.05 11.61
N THR A 66 18.41 -1.37 10.94
CA THR A 66 18.38 -2.09 9.66
C THR A 66 18.21 -3.58 9.95
N GLY A 67 17.05 -4.13 9.68
CA GLY A 67 16.73 -5.53 9.96
C GLY A 67 15.99 -6.25 8.84
N LEU A 68 15.62 -5.54 7.77
CA LEU A 68 14.84 -6.09 6.67
C LEU A 68 15.48 -5.74 5.33
N VAL A 69 15.26 -6.59 4.34
CA VAL A 69 15.58 -6.35 2.93
C VAL A 69 14.28 -6.38 2.14
N THR A 70 14.12 -5.46 1.21
CA THR A 70 12.98 -5.41 0.29
C THR A 70 13.45 -5.05 -1.11
N GLU A 71 12.84 -5.64 -2.13
CA GLU A 71 13.19 -5.42 -3.53
C GLU A 71 12.27 -4.40 -4.22
N THR A 72 11.18 -3.97 -3.58
CA THR A 72 10.13 -3.19 -4.24
C THR A 72 10.34 -1.69 -4.17
N SER A 73 10.76 -1.20 -3.01
CA SER A 73 10.93 0.24 -2.78
C SER A 73 11.94 0.53 -1.67
N LEU A 74 12.47 1.75 -1.66
CA LEU A 74 13.38 2.25 -0.64
C LEU A 74 12.96 3.66 -0.22
N LEU A 75 12.94 3.92 1.08
CA LEU A 75 12.60 5.22 1.63
C LEU A 75 13.85 6.03 1.96
N ASP A 76 14.13 7.05 1.16
CA ASP A 76 15.16 8.04 1.46
C ASP A 76 14.62 9.12 2.39
N ALA A 77 15.38 9.50 3.42
CA ALA A 77 14.95 10.48 4.40
C ALA A 77 14.74 11.90 3.83
N ASN A 78 15.42 12.26 2.76
CA ASN A 78 15.40 13.59 2.16
C ASN A 78 14.63 13.67 0.84
N GLU A 79 14.62 12.57 0.07
CA GLU A 79 13.95 12.49 -1.23
C GLU A 79 12.59 11.79 -1.18
N GLY A 80 12.32 11.03 -0.11
CA GLY A 80 11.10 10.24 0.06
C GLY A 80 11.19 8.86 -0.57
N ILE A 81 10.04 8.29 -0.88
CA ILE A 81 9.94 6.95 -1.44
C ILE A 81 10.46 6.88 -2.88
N ARG A 82 11.23 5.83 -3.16
CA ARG A 82 11.67 5.44 -4.51
C ARG A 82 11.23 4.00 -4.79
N PHE A 83 10.53 3.81 -5.88
CA PHE A 83 10.10 2.50 -6.36
C PHE A 83 11.13 1.97 -7.36
N ARG A 84 11.86 0.93 -7.00
CA ARG A 84 12.95 0.39 -7.86
C ARG A 84 13.89 1.49 -8.36
N GLY A 85 14.16 2.50 -7.52
CA GLY A 85 15.03 3.63 -7.82
C GLY A 85 14.34 4.86 -8.41
N TYR A 86 13.09 4.77 -8.87
CA TYR A 86 12.34 5.90 -9.44
C TYR A 86 11.60 6.68 -8.35
N SER A 87 11.71 7.99 -8.38
CA SER A 87 10.95 8.92 -7.53
C SER A 87 9.49 9.08 -8.00
N ILE A 88 8.62 9.66 -7.16
CA ILE A 88 7.22 9.92 -7.53
C ILE A 88 7.11 10.80 -8.79
N PRO A 89 7.84 11.93 -8.95
CA PRO A 89 7.79 12.71 -10.19
C PRO A 89 8.22 11.91 -11.44
N GLU A 90 9.28 11.09 -11.33
CA GLU A 90 9.72 10.24 -12.44
C GLU A 90 8.68 9.17 -12.81
N LEU A 91 7.97 8.61 -11.84
CA LEU A 91 6.88 7.66 -12.09
C LEU A 91 5.71 8.32 -12.81
N LYS A 92 5.32 9.54 -12.39
CA LYS A 92 4.25 10.31 -13.05
C LYS A 92 4.59 10.64 -14.50
N GLU A 93 5.87 10.87 -14.81
CA GLU A 93 6.34 11.14 -16.17
C GLU A 93 6.41 9.88 -17.03
N LYS A 94 6.99 8.78 -16.49
CA LYS A 94 7.49 7.64 -17.27
C LYS A 94 6.54 6.44 -17.33
N LEU A 95 5.67 6.26 -16.34
CA LEU A 95 4.77 5.11 -16.35
C LEU A 95 3.63 5.29 -17.37
N PRO A 96 3.17 4.19 -17.97
CA PRO A 96 1.95 4.15 -18.78
C PRO A 96 0.74 4.78 -18.08
N LYS A 97 -0.14 5.37 -18.88
CA LYS A 97 -1.34 6.08 -18.44
C LYS A 97 -2.58 5.53 -19.15
N ALA A 98 -3.75 5.77 -18.57
CA ALA A 98 -5.00 5.49 -19.26
C ALA A 98 -5.16 6.40 -20.50
N PRO A 99 -5.90 5.99 -21.53
CA PRO A 99 -6.15 6.83 -22.69
C PRO A 99 -6.74 8.19 -22.31
N GLY A 100 -6.02 9.27 -22.64
CA GLY A 100 -6.40 10.64 -22.29
C GLY A 100 -6.17 11.02 -20.82
N GLY A 101 -5.60 10.13 -20.01
CA GLY A 101 -5.26 10.38 -18.61
C GLY A 101 -3.88 11.03 -18.42
N ASP A 102 -3.68 11.63 -17.25
CA ASP A 102 -2.44 12.30 -16.85
C ASP A 102 -1.70 11.54 -15.75
N GLU A 103 -2.43 10.76 -14.95
CA GLU A 103 -1.85 10.02 -13.83
C GLU A 103 -1.47 8.59 -14.23
N PRO A 104 -0.40 8.02 -13.62
CA PRO A 104 0.10 6.71 -13.98
C PRO A 104 -0.87 5.58 -13.59
N LEU A 105 -0.87 4.51 -14.36
CA LEU A 105 -1.60 3.29 -14.05
C LEU A 105 -0.93 2.56 -12.87
N PRO A 106 -1.66 2.23 -11.80
CA PRO A 106 -1.12 1.44 -10.68
C PRO A 106 -0.59 0.05 -11.10
N GLU A 107 -1.20 -0.54 -12.12
CA GLU A 107 -0.77 -1.82 -12.73
C GLU A 107 0.62 -1.71 -13.34
N ALA A 108 0.96 -0.57 -13.92
CA ALA A 108 2.28 -0.29 -14.44
C ALA A 108 3.33 -0.20 -13.30
N LEU A 109 2.96 0.39 -12.17
CA LEU A 109 3.82 0.39 -10.98
C LEU A 109 4.01 -1.02 -10.42
N PHE A 110 2.98 -1.85 -10.41
CA PHE A 110 3.10 -3.26 -9.98
C PHE A 110 4.12 -4.03 -10.83
N HIS A 111 4.08 -3.84 -12.17
CA HIS A 111 5.11 -4.39 -13.06
C HIS A 111 6.51 -3.92 -12.68
N LEU A 112 6.69 -2.62 -12.46
CA LEU A 112 7.99 -2.07 -12.06
C LEU A 112 8.50 -2.69 -10.76
N MET A 113 7.64 -2.86 -9.75
CA MET A 113 8.02 -3.47 -8.47
C MET A 113 8.43 -4.95 -8.62
N LEU A 114 7.82 -5.67 -9.54
CA LEU A 114 8.17 -7.06 -9.84
C LEU A 114 9.49 -7.16 -10.62
N LEU A 115 9.64 -6.42 -11.72
CA LEU A 115 10.73 -6.63 -12.67
C LEU A 115 11.90 -5.66 -12.53
N GLY A 116 11.70 -4.51 -11.85
CA GLY A 116 12.70 -3.45 -11.75
C GLY A 116 12.86 -2.64 -13.05
N GLU A 117 11.99 -2.84 -14.03
CA GLU A 117 12.01 -2.22 -15.35
C GLU A 117 10.68 -1.50 -15.60
N LEU A 118 10.74 -0.32 -16.23
CA LEU A 118 9.53 0.41 -16.64
C LEU A 118 8.78 -0.39 -17.69
N PRO A 119 7.47 -0.63 -17.51
CA PRO A 119 6.68 -1.34 -18.52
C PRO A 119 6.41 -0.47 -19.74
N SER A 120 6.23 -1.10 -20.89
CA SER A 120 5.54 -0.52 -22.03
C SER A 120 4.03 -0.39 -21.76
N GLN A 121 3.31 0.38 -22.58
CA GLN A 121 1.84 0.43 -22.51
C GLN A 121 1.22 -0.96 -22.69
N GLU A 122 1.73 -1.75 -23.62
CA GLU A 122 1.26 -3.11 -23.90
C GLU A 122 1.41 -4.03 -22.69
N GLU A 123 2.53 -3.95 -21.96
CA GLU A 123 2.75 -4.72 -20.73
C GLU A 123 1.79 -4.31 -19.60
N ALA A 124 1.52 -3.01 -19.45
CA ALA A 124 0.52 -2.51 -18.51
C ALA A 124 -0.88 -3.00 -18.87
N ASP A 125 -1.26 -2.93 -20.16
CA ASP A 125 -2.56 -3.39 -20.65
C ASP A 125 -2.76 -4.90 -20.44
N VAL A 126 -1.70 -5.70 -20.56
CA VAL A 126 -1.72 -7.15 -20.24
C VAL A 126 -2.05 -7.38 -18.77
N ILE A 127 -1.48 -6.59 -17.86
CA ILE A 127 -1.79 -6.70 -16.43
C ILE A 127 -3.23 -6.28 -16.18
N THR A 128 -3.66 -5.14 -16.70
CA THR A 128 -5.06 -4.66 -16.60
C THR A 128 -6.04 -5.74 -17.04
N ALA A 129 -5.85 -6.31 -18.24
CA ALA A 129 -6.72 -7.36 -18.77
C ALA A 129 -6.66 -8.64 -17.90
N THR A 130 -5.52 -8.96 -17.31
CA THR A 130 -5.39 -10.09 -16.41
C THR A 130 -6.14 -9.89 -15.10
N LEU A 131 -6.03 -8.71 -14.50
CA LEU A 131 -6.77 -8.35 -13.29
C LEU A 131 -8.29 -8.35 -13.54
N GLN A 132 -8.75 -7.83 -14.69
CA GLN A 132 -10.16 -7.88 -15.07
C GLN A 132 -10.68 -9.33 -15.14
N ARG A 133 -9.96 -10.22 -15.82
CA ARG A 133 -10.34 -11.66 -15.92
C ARG A 133 -10.37 -12.38 -14.58
N ARG A 134 -9.54 -11.97 -13.61
CA ARG A 134 -9.40 -12.57 -12.27
C ARG A 134 -10.28 -11.92 -11.20
N SER A 135 -11.04 -10.87 -11.54
CA SER A 135 -11.78 -10.02 -10.59
C SER A 135 -13.04 -10.66 -9.99
N HIS A 136 -13.43 -11.86 -10.44
CA HIS A 136 -14.60 -12.56 -9.90
C HIS A 136 -14.43 -12.89 -8.41
N VAL A 137 -15.39 -12.44 -7.59
CA VAL A 137 -15.47 -12.74 -6.15
C VAL A 137 -16.59 -13.74 -5.93
N PRO A 138 -16.33 -14.89 -5.29
CA PRO A 138 -17.37 -15.87 -4.97
C PRO A 138 -18.43 -15.31 -4.02
N ASN A 139 -19.71 -15.68 -4.20
CA ASN A 139 -20.83 -15.15 -3.42
C ASN A 139 -20.65 -15.33 -1.91
N TYR A 140 -20.11 -16.45 -1.45
CA TYR A 140 -19.91 -16.70 -0.02
C TYR A 140 -19.02 -15.65 0.67
N VAL A 141 -18.18 -14.93 -0.09
CA VAL A 141 -17.37 -13.82 0.45
C VAL A 141 -18.28 -12.65 0.80
N PHE A 142 -19.23 -12.33 -0.09
CA PHE A 142 -20.22 -11.29 0.17
C PHE A 142 -21.18 -11.71 1.30
N ASP A 143 -21.64 -12.96 1.31
CA ASP A 143 -22.48 -13.51 2.38
C ASP A 143 -21.77 -13.41 3.75
N THR A 144 -20.46 -13.63 3.78
CA THR A 144 -19.66 -13.47 5.00
C THR A 144 -19.59 -12.01 5.46
N ILE A 145 -19.47 -11.07 4.53
CA ILE A 145 -19.49 -9.63 4.84
C ILE A 145 -20.90 -9.22 5.31
N GLU A 146 -21.95 -9.74 4.69
CA GLU A 146 -23.34 -9.47 5.08
C GLU A 146 -23.69 -9.97 6.49
N ALA A 147 -23.04 -11.04 6.96
CA ALA A 147 -23.21 -11.54 8.33
C ALA A 147 -22.68 -10.58 9.41
N LEU A 148 -21.83 -9.61 9.05
CA LEU A 148 -21.35 -8.60 9.98
C LEU A 148 -22.40 -7.48 10.17
N PRO A 149 -22.49 -6.88 11.37
CA PRO A 149 -23.28 -5.66 11.55
C PRO A 149 -22.87 -4.56 10.58
N VAL A 150 -23.83 -3.85 9.98
CA VAL A 150 -23.53 -2.74 9.05
C VAL A 150 -22.76 -1.60 9.74
N SER A 151 -22.85 -1.49 11.07
CA SER A 151 -22.08 -0.56 11.89
C SER A 151 -20.61 -0.95 12.05
N SER A 152 -20.19 -2.15 11.65
CA SER A 152 -18.80 -2.57 11.72
C SER A 152 -17.91 -1.59 10.94
N HIS A 153 -16.69 -1.39 11.45
CA HIS A 153 -15.71 -0.55 10.75
C HIS A 153 -15.38 -1.14 9.37
N PRO A 154 -15.26 -0.32 8.29
CA PRO A 154 -14.98 -0.82 6.95
C PRO A 154 -13.74 -1.72 6.85
N MET A 155 -12.68 -1.41 7.61
CA MET A 155 -11.48 -2.26 7.66
C MET A 155 -11.75 -3.64 8.25
N THR A 156 -12.65 -3.77 9.23
CA THR A 156 -13.06 -5.07 9.76
C THR A 156 -13.75 -5.90 8.68
N MET A 157 -14.70 -5.30 7.96
CA MET A 157 -15.37 -5.97 6.84
C MET A 157 -14.38 -6.36 5.73
N PHE A 158 -13.42 -5.48 5.44
CA PHE A 158 -12.40 -5.70 4.42
C PHE A 158 -11.50 -6.89 4.76
N VAL A 159 -10.99 -6.94 6.01
CA VAL A 159 -10.17 -8.06 6.49
C VAL A 159 -10.95 -9.37 6.46
N VAL A 160 -12.20 -9.37 6.90
CA VAL A 160 -13.06 -10.56 6.87
C VAL A 160 -13.30 -11.03 5.43
N GLY A 161 -13.56 -10.13 4.50
CA GLY A 161 -13.71 -10.45 3.08
C GLY A 161 -12.44 -11.08 2.47
N ILE A 162 -11.26 -10.54 2.81
CA ILE A 162 -9.97 -11.10 2.40
C ILE A 162 -9.79 -12.51 2.97
N MET A 163 -10.07 -12.69 4.25
CA MET A 163 -9.97 -14.00 4.91
C MET A 163 -10.92 -15.04 4.29
N ALA A 164 -12.12 -14.63 3.91
CA ALA A 164 -13.07 -15.51 3.23
C ALA A 164 -12.55 -15.99 1.85
N LEU A 165 -11.75 -15.18 1.13
CA LEU A 165 -11.11 -15.60 -0.13
C LEU A 165 -10.08 -16.72 0.03
N GLN A 166 -9.53 -16.93 1.22
CA GLN A 166 -8.44 -17.87 1.49
C GLN A 166 -8.73 -19.31 1.02
N ASN A 167 -9.99 -19.73 1.09
CA ASN A 167 -10.42 -21.03 0.56
C ASN A 167 -10.06 -21.23 -0.94
N GLY A 168 -9.89 -20.15 -1.69
CA GLY A 168 -9.46 -20.13 -3.08
C GLY A 168 -7.95 -20.29 -3.30
N SER A 169 -7.11 -20.22 -2.24
CA SER A 169 -5.66 -20.15 -2.37
C SER A 169 -5.06 -21.30 -3.17
N HIS A 170 -4.32 -20.95 -4.22
CA HIS A 170 -3.50 -21.86 -5.01
C HIS A 170 -2.31 -22.38 -4.19
N PHE A 171 -1.69 -21.48 -3.42
CA PHE A 171 -0.56 -21.84 -2.56
C PHE A 171 -0.96 -22.88 -1.52
N ALA A 172 -2.02 -22.64 -0.76
CA ALA A 172 -2.47 -23.54 0.29
C ALA A 172 -2.82 -24.93 -0.26
N LYS A 173 -3.54 -25.01 -1.38
CA LYS A 173 -3.92 -26.25 -2.04
C LYS A 173 -2.71 -27.02 -2.58
N SER A 174 -1.82 -26.32 -3.28
CA SER A 174 -0.63 -26.93 -3.86
C SER A 174 0.35 -27.39 -2.78
N TYR A 175 0.50 -26.62 -1.70
CA TYR A 175 1.31 -26.99 -0.55
C TYR A 175 0.79 -28.27 0.12
N ALA A 176 -0.51 -28.37 0.38
CA ALA A 176 -1.14 -29.57 0.92
C ALA A 176 -1.01 -30.79 0.00
N ALA A 177 -0.92 -30.56 -1.32
CA ALA A 177 -0.66 -31.61 -2.31
C ALA A 177 0.83 -31.99 -2.47
N GLY A 178 1.74 -31.42 -1.64
CA GLY A 178 3.17 -31.76 -1.67
C GLY A 178 3.98 -30.96 -2.69
N MET A 179 3.58 -29.73 -3.00
CA MET A 179 4.31 -28.85 -3.92
C MET A 179 5.78 -28.70 -3.53
N SER A 180 6.67 -28.82 -4.52
CA SER A 180 8.10 -28.59 -4.33
C SER A 180 8.39 -27.15 -3.90
N LYS A 181 9.34 -26.96 -2.97
CA LYS A 181 9.80 -25.63 -2.51
C LYS A 181 10.20 -24.71 -3.66
N LYS A 182 10.71 -25.25 -4.76
CA LYS A 182 11.10 -24.50 -5.97
C LYS A 182 9.91 -23.80 -6.64
N ASN A 183 8.68 -24.24 -6.39
CA ASN A 183 7.45 -23.73 -7.01
C ASN A 183 6.63 -22.85 -6.05
N TYR A 184 7.09 -22.59 -4.82
CA TYR A 184 6.35 -21.75 -3.86
C TYR A 184 6.05 -20.35 -4.41
N TRP A 185 7.00 -19.75 -5.10
CA TRP A 185 6.86 -18.45 -5.73
C TRP A 185 5.74 -18.41 -6.77
N ASP A 186 5.59 -19.47 -7.55
CA ASP A 186 4.64 -19.58 -8.65
C ASP A 186 3.19 -19.52 -8.15
N ALA A 187 2.85 -20.35 -7.17
CA ALA A 187 1.53 -20.34 -6.53
C ALA A 187 1.28 -19.04 -5.73
N THR A 188 2.32 -18.47 -5.11
CA THR A 188 2.23 -17.16 -4.42
C THR A 188 1.94 -16.03 -5.41
N PHE A 189 2.55 -16.08 -6.59
CA PHE A 189 2.33 -15.09 -7.65
C PHE A 189 0.87 -15.14 -8.14
N ASP A 190 0.32 -16.32 -8.37
CA ASP A 190 -1.08 -16.48 -8.79
C ASP A 190 -2.07 -16.03 -7.72
N ASP A 191 -1.86 -16.39 -6.46
CA ASP A 191 -2.68 -15.90 -5.34
C ASP A 191 -2.60 -14.38 -5.18
N SER A 192 -1.42 -13.80 -5.40
CA SER A 192 -1.21 -12.34 -5.33
C SER A 192 -1.98 -11.61 -6.44
N LEU A 193 -1.96 -12.12 -7.67
CA LEU A 193 -2.77 -11.57 -8.77
C LEU A 193 -4.26 -11.69 -8.50
N ASP A 194 -4.70 -12.85 -8.01
CA ASP A 194 -6.10 -13.11 -7.67
C ASP A 194 -6.60 -12.15 -6.58
N LEU A 195 -5.77 -11.91 -5.58
CA LEU A 195 -6.09 -11.00 -4.49
C LEU A 195 -6.16 -9.55 -4.98
N ILE A 196 -5.12 -9.05 -5.68
CA ILE A 196 -5.11 -7.70 -6.26
C ILE A 196 -6.35 -7.48 -7.17
N ALA A 197 -6.70 -8.46 -7.98
CA ALA A 197 -7.84 -8.38 -8.89
C ALA A 197 -9.19 -8.24 -8.17
N ARG A 198 -9.35 -8.91 -7.02
CA ARG A 198 -10.63 -9.00 -6.29
C ARG A 198 -10.84 -7.91 -5.25
N LEU A 199 -9.75 -7.31 -4.75
CA LEU A 199 -9.83 -6.29 -3.69
C LEU A 199 -10.70 -5.08 -4.03
N PRO A 200 -10.62 -4.46 -5.23
CA PRO A 200 -11.50 -3.35 -5.58
C PRO A 200 -12.99 -3.70 -5.50
N ARG A 201 -13.36 -4.92 -5.92
CA ARG A 201 -14.76 -5.37 -5.89
C ARG A 201 -15.25 -5.56 -4.46
N ILE A 202 -14.44 -6.16 -3.59
CA ILE A 202 -14.74 -6.32 -2.15
C ILE A 202 -14.87 -4.95 -1.48
N ALA A 203 -13.91 -4.05 -1.72
CA ALA A 203 -13.90 -2.72 -1.14
C ALA A 203 -15.12 -1.89 -1.60
N ALA A 204 -15.43 -1.90 -2.90
CA ALA A 204 -16.61 -1.22 -3.45
C ALA A 204 -17.91 -1.81 -2.89
N TYR A 205 -17.98 -3.15 -2.74
CA TYR A 205 -19.14 -3.80 -2.12
C TYR A 205 -19.36 -3.28 -0.69
N ILE A 206 -18.31 -3.21 0.14
CA ILE A 206 -18.36 -2.69 1.51
C ILE A 206 -18.81 -1.22 1.51
N TYR A 207 -18.24 -0.41 0.61
CA TYR A 207 -18.61 1.00 0.48
C TYR A 207 -20.08 1.17 0.14
N ARG A 208 -20.58 0.48 -0.88
CA ARG A 208 -21.98 0.56 -1.33
C ARG A 208 -22.94 0.03 -0.26
N ARG A 209 -22.58 -1.10 0.38
CA ARG A 209 -23.36 -1.67 1.49
C ARG A 209 -23.54 -0.67 2.64
N LYS A 210 -22.45 -0.05 3.07
CA LYS A 210 -22.45 0.80 4.28
C LYS A 210 -23.02 2.20 4.00
N TYR A 211 -22.75 2.78 2.83
CA TYR A 211 -22.99 4.20 2.56
C TYR A 211 -23.93 4.47 1.38
N ARG A 212 -24.36 3.45 0.65
CA ARG A 212 -25.19 3.59 -0.56
C ARG A 212 -26.32 2.57 -0.61
N ASN A 213 -26.90 2.25 0.55
CA ASN A 213 -28.05 1.35 0.72
C ASN A 213 -27.91 -0.04 0.07
N GLY A 214 -26.69 -0.51 -0.19
CA GLY A 214 -26.45 -1.80 -0.82
C GLY A 214 -26.74 -1.84 -2.32
N GLU A 215 -26.85 -0.71 -2.99
CA GLU A 215 -26.98 -0.64 -4.46
C GLU A 215 -25.63 -0.90 -5.12
N HIS A 216 -25.32 -2.18 -5.37
CA HIS A 216 -24.04 -2.59 -5.95
C HIS A 216 -23.94 -2.26 -7.43
N ILE A 217 -22.71 -1.92 -7.89
CA ILE A 217 -22.38 -1.61 -9.28
C ILE A 217 -21.41 -2.68 -9.78
N GLU A 218 -21.74 -3.32 -10.91
CA GLU A 218 -20.91 -4.34 -11.52
C GLU A 218 -19.65 -3.74 -12.16
N PRO A 219 -18.54 -4.50 -12.24
CA PRO A 219 -17.33 -4.03 -12.90
C PRO A 219 -17.55 -3.68 -14.38
N ASN A 220 -16.88 -2.63 -14.84
CA ASN A 220 -16.83 -2.27 -16.26
C ASN A 220 -15.50 -2.77 -16.86
N GLY A 221 -15.57 -3.76 -17.73
CA GLY A 221 -14.40 -4.37 -18.38
C GLY A 221 -13.64 -3.47 -19.38
N LEU A 222 -14.06 -2.22 -19.58
CA LEU A 222 -13.36 -1.25 -20.41
C LEU A 222 -12.46 -0.30 -19.62
N LEU A 223 -12.52 -0.35 -18.28
CA LEU A 223 -11.77 0.54 -17.41
C LEU A 223 -10.50 -0.17 -16.87
N ASP A 224 -9.46 0.62 -16.63
CA ASP A 224 -8.29 0.18 -15.86
C ASP A 224 -8.67 -0.14 -14.41
N TRP A 225 -7.75 -0.74 -13.66
CA TRP A 225 -7.99 -1.23 -12.31
C TRP A 225 -8.48 -0.15 -11.33
N ALA A 226 -7.85 1.03 -11.33
CA ALA A 226 -8.24 2.15 -10.47
C ALA A 226 -9.52 2.83 -10.95
N GLY A 227 -9.68 3.03 -12.26
CA GLY A 227 -10.90 3.59 -12.86
C GLY A 227 -12.11 2.69 -12.63
N ASN A 228 -11.94 1.38 -12.70
CA ASN A 228 -12.99 0.41 -12.42
C ASN A 228 -13.37 0.39 -10.92
N PHE A 229 -12.40 0.58 -10.03
CA PHE A 229 -12.67 0.74 -8.61
C PHE A 229 -13.53 1.99 -8.33
N ALA A 230 -13.18 3.13 -8.93
CA ALA A 230 -13.98 4.35 -8.86
C ALA A 230 -15.41 4.12 -9.35
N HIS A 231 -15.58 3.49 -10.53
CA HIS A 231 -16.86 3.13 -11.11
C HIS A 231 -17.72 2.27 -10.17
N MET A 232 -17.17 1.18 -9.64
CA MET A 232 -17.90 0.29 -8.73
C MET A 232 -18.31 0.98 -7.42
N MET A 233 -17.59 2.01 -6.96
CA MET A 233 -18.01 2.84 -5.84
C MET A 233 -19.11 3.85 -6.20
N GLY A 234 -19.35 4.09 -7.50
CA GLY A 234 -20.36 5.02 -8.01
C GLY A 234 -19.82 6.41 -8.36
N TYR A 235 -18.53 6.54 -8.59
CA TYR A 235 -17.88 7.78 -9.02
C TYR A 235 -17.50 7.71 -10.50
N GLU A 236 -18.25 8.42 -11.36
CA GLU A 236 -18.13 8.33 -12.81
C GLU A 236 -17.28 9.43 -13.44
N SER A 237 -16.97 10.50 -12.69
CA SER A 237 -16.19 11.61 -13.25
C SER A 237 -14.75 11.19 -13.59
N GLU A 238 -14.24 11.63 -14.73
CA GLU A 238 -12.85 11.35 -15.12
C GLU A 238 -11.86 11.92 -14.10
N GLY A 239 -12.16 13.07 -13.50
CA GLY A 239 -11.33 13.66 -12.45
C GLY A 239 -11.20 12.74 -11.22
N PHE A 240 -12.26 12.07 -10.79
CA PHE A 240 -12.19 11.10 -9.70
C PHE A 240 -11.41 9.83 -10.09
N LYS A 241 -11.57 9.34 -11.32
CA LYS A 241 -10.79 8.21 -11.83
C LYS A 241 -9.29 8.54 -11.88
N GLU A 242 -8.93 9.76 -12.31
CA GLU A 242 -7.55 10.24 -12.26
C GLU A 242 -7.04 10.34 -10.82
N LEU A 243 -7.85 10.87 -9.89
CA LEU A 243 -7.49 10.89 -8.47
C LEU A 243 -7.25 9.47 -7.94
N MET A 244 -8.06 8.50 -8.32
CA MET A 244 -7.88 7.10 -7.92
C MET A 244 -6.59 6.49 -8.49
N ARG A 245 -6.23 6.79 -9.75
CA ARG A 245 -4.95 6.37 -10.35
C ARG A 245 -3.77 6.93 -9.56
N LEU A 246 -3.78 8.23 -9.26
CA LEU A 246 -2.75 8.86 -8.43
C LEU A 246 -2.71 8.23 -7.04
N TYR A 247 -3.86 8.16 -6.35
CA TYR A 247 -3.96 7.65 -4.99
C TYR A 247 -3.45 6.21 -4.88
N MET A 248 -3.89 5.32 -5.79
CA MET A 248 -3.48 3.92 -5.81
C MET A 248 -1.99 3.75 -6.15
N THR A 249 -1.40 4.66 -6.91
CA THR A 249 0.03 4.65 -7.23
C THR A 249 0.87 5.08 -6.04
N ILE A 250 0.57 6.22 -5.43
CA ILE A 250 1.45 6.79 -4.38
C ILE A 250 1.34 6.11 -3.01
N HIS A 251 0.27 5.33 -2.75
CA HIS A 251 0.10 4.56 -1.52
C HIS A 251 0.52 3.08 -1.67
N ALA A 252 0.93 2.66 -2.87
CA ALA A 252 1.16 1.25 -3.20
C ALA A 252 2.21 0.59 -2.30
N ASP A 253 3.30 1.28 -1.99
CA ASP A 253 4.36 0.76 -1.13
C ASP A 253 5.11 1.88 -0.39
N HIS A 254 5.79 1.53 0.70
CA HIS A 254 6.59 2.48 1.47
C HIS A 254 7.67 1.75 2.27
N GLU A 255 8.55 1.01 1.56
CA GLU A 255 9.56 0.07 2.08
C GLU A 255 8.99 -1.06 2.96
N GLY A 256 9.87 -1.91 3.49
CA GLY A 256 9.48 -3.09 4.29
C GLY A 256 9.21 -2.83 5.77
N GLY A 257 9.66 -1.70 6.33
CA GLY A 257 9.65 -1.47 7.79
C GLY A 257 8.35 -0.93 8.38
N ASN A 258 7.38 -0.49 7.57
CA ASN A 258 6.09 -0.05 8.07
C ASN A 258 5.22 -1.24 8.51
N VAL A 259 4.25 -0.99 9.41
CA VAL A 259 3.52 -2.07 10.09
C VAL A 259 2.81 -3.01 9.10
N SER A 260 2.12 -2.49 8.08
CA SER A 260 1.41 -3.36 7.12
C SER A 260 2.36 -4.20 6.28
N ALA A 261 3.47 -3.64 5.81
CA ALA A 261 4.47 -4.36 5.03
C ALA A 261 5.21 -5.40 5.87
N HIS A 262 5.73 -5.01 7.04
CA HIS A 262 6.46 -5.92 7.91
C HIS A 262 5.57 -7.07 8.41
N THR A 263 4.32 -6.80 8.79
CA THR A 263 3.40 -7.85 9.22
C THR A 263 3.09 -8.82 8.09
N THR A 264 2.88 -8.34 6.86
CA THR A 264 2.67 -9.21 5.69
C THR A 264 3.88 -10.10 5.43
N HIS A 265 5.09 -9.53 5.47
CA HIS A 265 6.35 -10.26 5.34
C HIS A 265 6.53 -11.29 6.47
N LEU A 266 6.37 -10.87 7.74
CA LEU A 266 6.53 -11.74 8.92
C LEU A 266 5.62 -12.96 8.86
N VAL A 267 4.32 -12.76 8.61
CA VAL A 267 3.35 -13.85 8.49
C VAL A 267 3.64 -14.70 7.24
N GLY A 268 4.01 -14.07 6.15
CA GLY A 268 4.47 -14.73 4.93
C GLY A 268 5.69 -15.62 5.17
N SER A 269 6.66 -15.18 5.97
CA SER A 269 7.89 -15.95 6.26
C SER A 269 7.60 -17.32 6.88
N ALA A 270 6.45 -17.47 7.57
CA ALA A 270 5.96 -18.74 8.12
C ALA A 270 5.29 -19.65 7.07
N LEU A 271 5.36 -19.31 5.77
CA LEU A 271 4.68 -20.01 4.66
C LEU A 271 3.15 -19.90 4.70
N SER A 272 2.59 -18.91 5.39
CA SER A 272 1.19 -18.55 5.23
C SER A 272 0.93 -18.08 3.79
N ASP A 273 -0.22 -18.43 3.23
CA ASP A 273 -0.57 -18.00 1.88
C ASP A 273 -0.78 -16.47 1.79
N PRO A 274 -0.83 -15.88 0.58
CA PRO A 274 -1.00 -14.44 0.40
C PRO A 274 -2.25 -13.84 1.05
N PHE A 275 -3.36 -14.57 1.12
CA PHE A 275 -4.60 -14.09 1.73
C PHE A 275 -4.43 -13.91 3.24
N LEU A 276 -3.86 -14.90 3.93
CA LEU A 276 -3.57 -14.83 5.36
C LEU A 276 -2.52 -13.76 5.67
N SER A 277 -1.45 -13.71 4.87
CA SER A 277 -0.35 -12.77 5.05
C SER A 277 -0.81 -11.33 4.87
N PHE A 278 -1.55 -11.04 3.80
CA PHE A 278 -2.08 -9.72 3.52
C PHE A 278 -3.16 -9.30 4.52
N SER A 279 -4.05 -10.22 4.91
CA SER A 279 -5.06 -9.98 5.95
C SER A 279 -4.40 -9.54 7.27
N ALA A 280 -3.31 -10.18 7.68
CA ALA A 280 -2.54 -9.78 8.87
C ALA A 280 -1.95 -8.36 8.72
N GLY A 281 -1.39 -8.03 7.55
CA GLY A 281 -0.92 -6.68 7.21
C GLY A 281 -2.03 -5.64 7.30
N MET A 282 -3.25 -5.97 6.85
CA MET A 282 -4.41 -5.06 6.90
C MET A 282 -4.90 -4.83 8.33
N ASN A 283 -4.80 -5.80 9.23
CA ASN A 283 -5.04 -5.57 10.66
C ASN A 283 -4.03 -4.53 11.23
N GLY A 284 -2.77 -4.58 10.82
CA GLY A 284 -1.79 -3.57 11.17
C GLY A 284 -2.11 -2.19 10.57
N LEU A 285 -2.58 -2.16 9.31
CA LEU A 285 -2.97 -0.93 8.63
C LEU A 285 -4.16 -0.23 9.33
N ALA A 286 -5.06 -0.99 9.92
CA ALA A 286 -6.22 -0.48 10.65
C ALA A 286 -5.85 0.20 11.98
N GLY A 287 -4.58 0.25 12.36
CA GLY A 287 -4.13 0.89 13.58
C GLY A 287 -4.12 2.43 13.47
N PRO A 288 -4.48 3.17 14.56
CA PRO A 288 -4.54 4.63 14.55
C PRO A 288 -3.19 5.32 14.34
N LEU A 289 -2.07 4.64 14.60
CA LEU A 289 -0.72 5.14 14.33
C LEU A 289 -0.19 4.74 12.94
N HIS A 290 -1.04 4.20 12.07
CA HIS A 290 -0.70 3.80 10.71
C HIS A 290 -1.75 4.30 9.70
N GLY A 291 -2.65 3.46 9.20
CA GLY A 291 -3.54 3.84 8.09
C GLY A 291 -4.72 4.74 8.47
N LEU A 292 -5.09 4.87 9.74
CA LEU A 292 -6.16 5.77 10.17
C LEU A 292 -5.76 7.26 10.23
N ALA A 293 -4.48 7.60 10.02
CA ALA A 293 -4.00 8.98 10.12
C ALA A 293 -4.75 9.94 9.18
N ASN A 294 -5.10 9.49 7.98
CA ASN A 294 -5.82 10.29 6.99
C ASN A 294 -7.19 10.80 7.49
N GLN A 295 -7.97 9.94 8.13
CA GLN A 295 -9.26 10.37 8.68
C GLN A 295 -9.12 11.37 9.83
N GLU A 296 -8.08 11.28 10.62
CA GLU A 296 -7.81 12.21 11.71
C GLU A 296 -7.44 13.60 11.18
N VAL A 297 -6.73 13.69 10.05
CA VAL A 297 -6.42 14.95 9.38
C VAL A 297 -7.70 15.66 8.95
N ILE A 298 -8.57 14.98 8.22
CA ILE A 298 -9.77 15.62 7.68
C ILE A 298 -10.76 16.02 8.78
N LYS A 299 -10.89 15.23 9.84
CA LYS A 299 -11.67 15.59 11.03
C LYS A 299 -11.14 16.86 11.66
N TRP A 300 -9.83 16.94 11.90
CA TRP A 300 -9.19 18.11 12.52
C TRP A 300 -9.38 19.37 11.67
N ILE A 301 -9.33 19.25 10.33
CA ILE A 301 -9.59 20.39 9.43
C ILE A 301 -11.04 20.83 9.52
N PHE A 302 -12.00 19.91 9.57
CA PHE A 302 -13.42 20.26 9.73
C PHE A 302 -13.71 20.90 11.08
N GLU A 303 -13.17 20.35 12.18
CA GLU A 303 -13.27 20.94 13.52
C GLU A 303 -12.68 22.35 13.56
N MET A 304 -11.55 22.59 12.90
CA MET A 304 -10.94 23.91 12.79
C MET A 304 -11.86 24.89 12.05
N ARG A 305 -12.40 24.51 10.89
CA ARG A 305 -13.29 25.37 10.09
C ARG A 305 -14.58 25.71 10.86
N GLU A 306 -15.15 24.72 11.53
CA GLU A 306 -16.33 24.90 12.39
C GLU A 306 -16.03 25.85 13.56
N ALA A 307 -14.94 25.62 14.29
CA ALA A 307 -14.55 26.45 15.41
C ALA A 307 -14.26 27.91 15.04
N LEU A 308 -13.76 28.14 13.83
CA LEU A 308 -13.46 29.47 13.29
C LEU A 308 -14.66 30.10 12.59
N GLY A 309 -15.71 29.36 12.27
CA GLY A 309 -16.89 29.80 11.55
C GLY A 309 -16.62 30.26 10.12
N VAL A 310 -15.58 29.75 9.46
CA VAL A 310 -15.18 30.15 8.11
C VAL A 310 -14.76 28.96 7.27
N ASP A 311 -15.14 28.97 5.98
CA ASP A 311 -14.80 27.90 5.05
C ASP A 311 -13.35 27.94 4.56
N LEU A 312 -12.74 29.12 4.52
CA LEU A 312 -11.36 29.33 4.09
C LEU A 312 -10.61 30.18 5.13
N PRO A 313 -10.12 29.59 6.23
CA PRO A 313 -9.39 30.32 7.28
C PRO A 313 -8.15 31.03 6.74
N SER A 314 -7.84 32.20 7.28
CA SER A 314 -6.57 32.89 7.02
C SER A 314 -5.40 32.16 7.67
N LYS A 315 -4.17 32.44 7.22
CA LYS A 315 -2.96 31.87 7.84
C LYS A 315 -2.85 32.19 9.32
N ASP A 316 -3.23 33.43 9.73
CA ASP A 316 -3.20 33.83 11.14
C ASP A 316 -4.21 33.03 11.98
N GLN A 317 -5.43 32.83 11.47
CA GLN A 317 -6.45 32.01 12.13
C GLN A 317 -5.97 30.55 12.26
N ILE A 318 -5.36 29.99 11.21
CA ILE A 318 -4.76 28.65 11.23
C ILE A 318 -3.64 28.58 12.27
N ALA A 319 -2.74 29.58 12.30
CA ALA A 319 -1.65 29.63 13.25
C ALA A 319 -2.14 29.63 14.72
N GLU A 320 -3.17 30.39 15.02
CA GLU A 320 -3.78 30.42 16.36
C GLU A 320 -4.41 29.08 16.73
N TYR A 321 -5.13 28.45 15.80
CA TYR A 321 -5.75 27.14 16.03
C TYR A 321 -4.69 26.03 16.22
N VAL A 322 -3.61 26.07 15.45
CA VAL A 322 -2.47 25.14 15.60
C VAL A 322 -1.82 25.30 16.98
N LYS A 323 -1.54 26.53 17.40
CA LYS A 323 -0.97 26.81 18.73
C LYS A 323 -1.90 26.29 19.85
N LYS A 324 -3.21 26.49 19.71
CA LYS A 324 -4.21 25.94 20.64
C LYS A 324 -4.15 24.42 20.68
N THR A 325 -4.15 23.73 19.52
CA THR A 325 -4.04 22.27 19.42
C THR A 325 -2.79 21.76 20.17
N LEU A 326 -1.65 22.41 19.97
CA LEU A 326 -0.39 22.05 20.61
C LEU A 326 -0.39 22.34 22.14
N SER A 327 -1.02 23.42 22.57
CA SER A 327 -1.14 23.77 24.00
C SER A 327 -2.03 22.79 24.77
N GLU A 328 -2.96 22.13 24.11
CA GLU A 328 -3.80 21.05 24.64
C GLU A 328 -3.06 19.69 24.71
N GLY A 329 -1.78 19.66 24.35
CA GLY A 329 -0.97 18.43 24.34
C GLY A 329 -1.28 17.52 23.14
N LYS A 330 -2.03 17.99 22.15
CA LYS A 330 -2.35 17.27 20.93
C LYS A 330 -1.29 17.51 19.85
N VAL A 331 -1.22 16.62 18.86
CA VAL A 331 -0.37 16.79 17.67
C VAL A 331 -1.20 17.40 16.54
N VAL A 332 -0.52 18.03 15.57
CA VAL A 332 -1.14 18.41 14.31
C VAL A 332 -1.18 17.19 13.40
N PRO A 333 -2.36 16.62 13.07
CA PRO A 333 -2.45 15.42 12.26
C PRO A 333 -1.86 15.62 10.86
N GLY A 334 -1.23 14.59 10.28
CA GLY A 334 -0.62 14.66 8.96
C GLY A 334 0.75 15.34 8.92
N TYR A 335 1.28 15.79 10.05
CA TYR A 335 2.60 16.42 10.16
C TYR A 335 3.56 15.57 10.99
N GLY A 336 4.78 15.45 10.48
CA GLY A 336 5.78 14.57 11.05
C GLY A 336 5.85 13.19 10.40
N HIS A 337 7.01 12.57 10.49
CA HIS A 337 7.28 11.22 9.99
C HIS A 337 8.44 10.58 10.72
N ALA A 338 8.41 9.26 10.86
CA ALA A 338 9.48 8.52 11.54
C ALA A 338 10.82 8.63 10.80
N VAL A 339 10.81 8.54 9.47
CA VAL A 339 11.98 8.51 8.58
C VAL A 339 12.21 9.83 7.86
N LEU A 340 11.19 10.39 7.20
CA LEU A 340 11.33 11.61 6.37
C LEU A 340 11.81 12.83 7.16
N ARG A 341 12.57 13.69 6.48
CA ARG A 341 13.12 14.96 7.02
C ARG A 341 12.73 16.18 6.19
N LYS A 342 12.01 15.97 5.09
CA LYS A 342 11.45 16.97 4.18
C LYS A 342 10.00 16.63 3.88
N THR A 343 9.30 17.53 3.16
CA THR A 343 7.95 17.29 2.65
C THR A 343 7.90 15.97 1.88
N ASP A 344 6.92 15.15 2.21
CA ASP A 344 6.68 13.87 1.52
C ASP A 344 6.34 14.14 0.04
N PRO A 345 7.07 13.54 -0.92
CA PRO A 345 6.78 13.76 -2.34
C PRO A 345 5.39 13.29 -2.75
N ARG A 346 4.76 12.41 -1.98
CA ARG A 346 3.37 11.99 -2.18
C ARG A 346 2.41 13.12 -1.86
N PHE A 347 2.66 13.90 -0.80
CA PHE A 347 1.93 15.13 -0.51
C PHE A 347 2.08 16.14 -1.64
N THR A 348 3.29 16.33 -2.15
CA THR A 348 3.56 17.23 -3.28
C THR A 348 2.77 16.83 -4.52
N ALA A 349 2.76 15.55 -4.87
CA ALA A 349 1.99 15.04 -6.02
C ALA A 349 0.48 15.28 -5.86
N GLN A 350 -0.06 15.12 -4.67
CA GLN A 350 -1.47 15.44 -4.35
C GLN A 350 -1.75 16.94 -4.43
N MET A 351 -0.83 17.78 -3.97
CA MET A 351 -0.95 19.23 -4.06
C MET A 351 -0.95 19.71 -5.51
N GLU A 352 -0.09 19.13 -6.36
CA GLU A 352 -0.06 19.41 -7.81
C GLU A 352 -1.38 18.99 -8.47
N PHE A 353 -1.90 17.83 -8.13
CA PHE A 353 -3.22 17.37 -8.59
C PHE A 353 -4.32 18.36 -8.18
N GLY A 354 -4.36 18.77 -6.92
CA GLY A 354 -5.33 19.75 -6.41
C GLY A 354 -5.25 21.08 -7.15
N LYS A 355 -4.05 21.61 -7.35
CA LYS A 355 -3.83 22.87 -8.12
C LYS A 355 -4.31 22.77 -9.56
N LYS A 356 -4.20 21.59 -10.19
CA LYS A 356 -4.64 21.38 -11.56
C LYS A 356 -6.15 21.23 -11.71
N HIS A 357 -6.77 20.45 -10.82
CA HIS A 357 -8.15 20.00 -10.99
C HIS A 357 -9.18 20.75 -10.14
N MET A 358 -8.76 21.35 -9.02
CA MET A 358 -9.65 22.01 -8.05
C MET A 358 -9.03 23.25 -7.40
N PRO A 359 -8.48 24.19 -8.19
CA PRO A 359 -7.73 25.34 -7.65
C PRO A 359 -8.57 26.26 -6.76
N ASP A 360 -9.89 26.31 -6.97
CA ASP A 360 -10.82 27.19 -6.27
C ASP A 360 -11.55 26.51 -5.11
N ASP A 361 -11.26 25.24 -4.81
CA ASP A 361 -11.88 24.52 -3.70
C ASP A 361 -11.36 25.04 -2.35
N ALA A 362 -12.28 25.56 -1.51
CA ALA A 362 -11.92 26.16 -0.23
C ALA A 362 -11.27 25.18 0.76
N LEU A 363 -11.66 23.89 0.74
CA LEU A 363 -11.06 22.87 1.60
C LEU A 363 -9.63 22.54 1.14
N VAL A 364 -9.41 22.39 -0.14
CA VAL A 364 -8.10 22.14 -0.74
C VAL A 364 -7.16 23.33 -0.51
N GLN A 365 -7.65 24.57 -0.71
CA GLN A 365 -6.89 25.78 -0.38
C GLN A 365 -6.57 25.87 1.12
N THR A 366 -7.46 25.41 1.99
CA THR A 366 -7.19 25.34 3.44
C THR A 366 -5.99 24.43 3.73
N VAL A 367 -5.88 23.27 3.09
CA VAL A 367 -4.72 22.38 3.22
C VAL A 367 -3.43 23.08 2.80
N TRP A 368 -3.44 23.87 1.72
CA TRP A 368 -2.26 24.62 1.28
C TRP A 368 -1.84 25.70 2.27
N ARG A 369 -2.83 26.43 2.85
CA ARG A 369 -2.54 27.41 3.90
C ARG A 369 -1.99 26.77 5.18
N ILE A 370 -2.49 25.57 5.54
CA ILE A 370 -1.94 24.78 6.65
C ILE A 370 -0.49 24.40 6.35
N TYR A 371 -0.18 23.94 5.13
CA TYR A 371 1.19 23.63 4.71
C TYR A 371 2.14 24.83 4.79
N GLU A 372 1.66 26.02 4.44
CA GLU A 372 2.44 27.26 4.50
C GLU A 372 2.61 27.80 5.94
N THR A 373 1.87 27.26 6.92
CA THR A 373 1.81 27.80 8.29
C THR A 373 2.42 26.86 9.33
N VAL A 374 2.08 25.57 9.28
CA VAL A 374 2.42 24.59 10.33
C VAL A 374 3.92 24.33 10.46
N PRO A 375 4.72 24.19 9.37
CA PRO A 375 6.13 23.87 9.51
C PRO A 375 6.91 24.89 10.31
N ASP A 376 6.64 26.19 10.16
CA ASP A 376 7.31 27.25 10.90
C ASP A 376 6.97 27.22 12.40
N ILE A 377 5.71 26.94 12.74
CA ILE A 377 5.27 26.80 14.12
C ILE A 377 5.95 25.59 14.77
N LEU A 378 5.98 24.45 14.09
CA LEU A 378 6.59 23.23 14.62
C LEU A 378 8.12 23.36 14.76
N ASN A 379 8.79 24.03 13.82
CA ASN A 379 10.21 24.37 13.92
C ASN A 379 10.51 25.26 15.11
N GLY A 380 9.65 26.25 15.37
CA GLY A 380 9.79 27.15 16.53
C GLY A 380 9.73 26.45 17.89
N LEU A 381 9.18 25.23 17.99
CA LEU A 381 9.16 24.45 19.22
C LEU A 381 10.53 23.85 19.58
N GLY A 382 11.47 23.78 18.63
CA GLY A 382 12.83 23.24 18.84
C GLY A 382 12.91 21.74 19.22
N LYS A 383 11.79 21.02 19.22
CA LYS A 383 11.70 19.61 19.63
C LYS A 383 11.28 18.64 18.52
N VAL A 384 10.81 19.18 17.37
CA VAL A 384 10.24 18.41 16.28
C VAL A 384 11.33 18.09 15.26
N LYS A 385 11.60 16.79 15.04
CA LYS A 385 12.60 16.35 14.04
C LYS A 385 12.14 16.50 12.59
N ASN A 386 10.85 16.39 12.35
CA ASN A 386 10.25 16.57 11.03
C ASN A 386 8.96 17.40 11.16
N PRO A 387 8.96 18.69 10.77
CA PRO A 387 7.80 19.56 10.82
C PRO A 387 6.94 19.48 9.54
N TRP A 388 7.34 18.69 8.54
CA TRP A 388 6.74 18.68 7.22
C TRP A 388 5.55 17.71 7.12
N PRO A 389 4.61 17.96 6.18
CA PRO A 389 3.49 17.05 5.97
C PRO A 389 3.91 15.72 5.38
N ASN A 390 3.15 14.69 5.74
CA ASN A 390 3.17 13.38 5.11
C ASN A 390 2.00 13.24 4.11
N VAL A 391 1.85 12.06 3.49
CA VAL A 391 0.83 11.77 2.48
C VAL A 391 -0.60 12.01 2.96
N ASP A 392 -0.88 11.79 4.25
CA ASP A 392 -2.22 11.88 4.83
C ASP A 392 -2.73 13.33 4.94
N ALA A 393 -1.82 14.31 4.95
CA ALA A 393 -2.17 15.72 5.12
C ALA A 393 -3.02 16.30 3.98
N HIS A 394 -3.06 15.68 2.80
CA HIS A 394 -3.78 16.21 1.63
C HIS A 394 -4.88 15.30 1.09
N SER A 395 -4.70 13.99 1.17
CA SER A 395 -5.54 13.01 0.45
C SER A 395 -7.04 13.12 0.79
N GLY A 396 -7.39 13.38 2.06
CA GLY A 396 -8.78 13.52 2.48
C GLY A 396 -9.52 14.68 1.82
N ALA A 397 -8.85 15.84 1.66
CA ALA A 397 -9.46 17.01 1.02
C ALA A 397 -9.78 16.77 -0.47
N LEU A 398 -8.90 16.05 -1.18
CA LEU A 398 -9.13 15.67 -2.59
C LEU A 398 -10.35 14.74 -2.73
N LEU A 399 -10.47 13.76 -1.83
CA LEU A 399 -11.62 12.84 -1.83
C LEU A 399 -12.93 13.56 -1.53
N VAL A 400 -12.93 14.46 -0.55
CA VAL A 400 -14.11 15.25 -0.18
C VAL A 400 -14.57 16.14 -1.33
N HIS A 401 -13.66 16.74 -2.11
CA HIS A 401 -14.00 17.54 -3.29
C HIS A 401 -14.91 16.79 -4.26
N TYR A 402 -14.66 15.51 -4.47
CA TYR A 402 -15.48 14.65 -5.32
C TYR A 402 -16.69 14.02 -4.59
N GLY A 403 -16.98 14.44 -3.36
CA GLY A 403 -18.14 13.98 -2.61
C GLY A 403 -17.93 12.69 -1.82
N MET A 404 -16.69 12.19 -1.71
CA MET A 404 -16.38 11.06 -0.83
C MET A 404 -16.10 11.56 0.59
N VAL A 405 -17.16 11.70 1.38
CA VAL A 405 -17.11 12.26 2.73
C VAL A 405 -17.05 11.19 3.84
N GLU A 406 -17.08 9.94 3.47
CA GLU A 406 -17.07 8.78 4.37
C GLU A 406 -15.62 8.43 4.78
N TYR A 407 -14.99 9.29 5.57
CA TYR A 407 -13.57 9.20 5.91
C TYR A 407 -13.18 7.91 6.66
N GLU A 408 -14.11 7.22 7.31
CA GLU A 408 -13.85 5.88 7.87
C GLU A 408 -13.45 4.85 6.79
N PHE A 409 -13.81 5.11 5.53
CA PHE A 409 -13.50 4.22 4.41
C PHE A 409 -12.10 4.47 3.81
N TYR A 410 -11.47 5.61 4.08
CA TYR A 410 -10.20 5.98 3.43
C TYR A 410 -9.07 4.98 3.69
N THR A 411 -9.05 4.33 4.85
CA THR A 411 -8.07 3.27 5.15
C THR A 411 -8.28 2.03 4.28
N VAL A 412 -9.51 1.75 3.82
CA VAL A 412 -9.78 0.66 2.86
C VAL A 412 -9.19 1.01 1.49
N LEU A 413 -9.33 2.27 1.02
CA LEU A 413 -8.66 2.73 -0.20
C LEU A 413 -7.15 2.51 -0.10
N PHE A 414 -6.57 2.90 1.03
CA PHE A 414 -5.16 2.69 1.32
C PHE A 414 -4.81 1.18 1.28
N GLY A 415 -5.62 0.33 1.88
CA GLY A 415 -5.42 -1.12 1.87
C GLY A 415 -5.42 -1.72 0.47
N VAL A 416 -6.36 -1.30 -0.39
CA VAL A 416 -6.42 -1.73 -1.80
C VAL A 416 -5.14 -1.33 -2.54
N SER A 417 -4.68 -0.09 -2.37
CA SER A 417 -3.42 0.37 -2.96
C SER A 417 -2.22 -0.42 -2.44
N ARG A 418 -2.10 -0.59 -1.12
CA ARG A 418 -0.98 -1.25 -0.46
C ARG A 418 -0.81 -2.71 -0.88
N ALA A 419 -1.87 -3.36 -1.36
CA ALA A 419 -1.79 -4.72 -1.88
C ALA A 419 -0.75 -4.86 -3.00
N LEU A 420 -0.61 -3.86 -3.87
CA LEU A 420 0.35 -3.89 -4.97
C LEU A 420 1.78 -4.07 -4.47
N GLY A 421 2.20 -3.28 -3.48
CA GLY A 421 3.56 -3.31 -2.94
C GLY A 421 3.84 -4.55 -2.09
N VAL A 422 2.99 -4.82 -1.10
CA VAL A 422 3.27 -5.92 -0.17
C VAL A 422 3.12 -7.30 -0.81
N LEU A 423 2.27 -7.45 -1.82
CA LEU A 423 2.15 -8.71 -2.56
C LEU A 423 3.27 -8.89 -3.58
N ALA A 424 3.74 -7.81 -4.22
CA ALA A 424 4.97 -7.86 -5.01
C ALA A 424 6.18 -8.26 -4.14
N SER A 425 6.32 -7.66 -2.94
CA SER A 425 7.35 -8.03 -1.98
C SER A 425 7.24 -9.49 -1.55
N LEU A 426 6.03 -9.99 -1.26
CA LEU A 426 5.82 -11.39 -0.90
C LEU A 426 6.19 -12.37 -2.04
N CYS A 427 5.95 -11.98 -3.30
CA CYS A 427 6.43 -12.75 -4.46
C CYS A 427 7.95 -12.84 -4.46
N TRP A 428 8.66 -11.73 -4.20
CA TRP A 428 10.12 -11.69 -4.07
C TRP A 428 10.60 -12.57 -2.94
N ASP A 429 10.01 -12.47 -1.74
CA ASP A 429 10.36 -13.28 -0.58
C ASP A 429 10.31 -14.79 -0.88
N ARG A 430 9.25 -15.22 -1.58
CA ARG A 430 9.07 -16.59 -2.00
C ARG A 430 10.06 -17.04 -3.08
N ALA A 431 10.32 -16.19 -4.06
CA ALA A 431 11.23 -16.48 -5.17
C ALA A 431 12.69 -16.54 -4.69
N LEU A 432 13.06 -15.70 -3.74
CA LEU A 432 14.38 -15.71 -3.08
C LEU A 432 14.49 -16.76 -1.97
N ALA A 433 13.42 -17.49 -1.68
CA ALA A 433 13.33 -18.50 -0.62
C ALA A 433 13.75 -17.96 0.77
N MET A 434 13.31 -16.73 1.08
CA MET A 434 13.58 -16.10 2.37
C MET A 434 13.12 -17.00 3.52
N PRO A 435 13.94 -17.14 4.57
CA PRO A 435 13.65 -18.02 5.70
C PRO A 435 12.58 -17.44 6.63
N LEU A 436 12.10 -18.27 7.56
CA LEU A 436 11.26 -17.84 8.67
C LEU A 436 11.95 -16.74 9.49
N GLU A 437 11.29 -15.59 9.61
CA GLU A 437 11.77 -14.50 10.47
C GLU A 437 11.51 -14.83 11.93
N ARG A 438 12.58 -14.87 12.73
CA ARG A 438 12.49 -15.15 14.16
C ARG A 438 13.60 -14.46 14.97
N PRO A 439 13.44 -13.18 15.32
CA PRO A 439 14.36 -12.49 16.19
C PRO A 439 14.33 -13.06 17.62
N LYS A 440 15.45 -12.95 18.36
CA LYS A 440 15.49 -13.27 19.80
C LYS A 440 14.84 -12.15 20.61
N SER A 441 14.19 -12.51 21.71
CA SER A 441 13.67 -11.58 22.72
C SER A 441 14.37 -11.77 24.07
N VAL A 442 14.39 -10.71 24.86
CA VAL A 442 14.97 -10.68 26.23
C VAL A 442 13.98 -10.07 27.20
N THR A 443 14.12 -10.40 28.50
CA THR A 443 13.34 -9.75 29.55
C THR A 443 14.08 -8.54 30.10
N THR A 444 13.35 -7.58 30.68
CA THR A 444 13.97 -6.41 31.33
C THR A 444 14.91 -6.82 32.48
N ASN A 445 14.64 -7.91 33.21
CA ASN A 445 15.51 -8.38 34.23
C ASN A 445 16.83 -8.90 33.67
N LEU A 446 16.78 -9.63 32.56
CA LEU A 446 17.97 -10.10 31.86
C LEU A 446 18.85 -8.92 31.39
N VAL A 447 18.23 -7.87 30.86
CA VAL A 447 18.92 -6.63 30.47
C VAL A 447 19.59 -5.97 31.67
N LYS A 448 18.92 -5.90 32.85
CA LYS A 448 19.51 -5.37 34.07
C LYS A 448 20.71 -6.19 34.55
N ASP A 449 20.64 -7.51 34.46
CA ASP A 449 21.76 -8.39 34.85
C ASP A 449 22.94 -8.20 33.88
N TRP A 450 22.70 -8.07 32.60
CA TRP A 450 23.72 -7.74 31.60
C TRP A 450 24.42 -6.42 31.91
N LEU A 451 23.64 -5.34 32.15
CA LEU A 451 24.21 -4.02 32.49
C LEU A 451 25.03 -4.02 33.81
N ARG A 452 24.82 -4.99 34.71
CA ARG A 452 25.59 -5.17 35.96
C ARG A 452 26.85 -6.03 35.79
N GLY A 453 27.21 -6.39 34.53
CA GLY A 453 28.40 -7.19 34.24
C GLY A 453 28.28 -8.66 34.64
N LYS A 454 27.08 -9.20 34.77
CA LYS A 454 26.90 -10.65 34.89
C LYS A 454 27.14 -11.25 33.48
N ASP A 455 28.34 -11.77 33.29
CA ASP A 455 28.73 -12.44 32.04
C ASP A 455 27.87 -13.67 31.80
N ASN A 456 27.59 -13.89 30.52
CA ASN A 456 26.91 -15.07 29.98
C ASN A 456 25.39 -15.14 30.14
N ILE A 457 24.68 -14.14 29.58
CA ILE A 457 23.22 -14.10 29.49
C ILE A 457 22.69 -14.96 28.37
N TRP A 458 23.51 -15.29 27.38
CA TRP A 458 23.11 -15.93 26.16
C TRP A 458 23.31 -17.44 26.10
N GLY A 459 23.77 -18.07 27.21
CA GLY A 459 24.04 -19.51 27.31
C GLY A 459 24.37 -20.14 25.95
N GLU A 460 25.62 -20.32 25.62
CA GLU A 460 26.02 -21.14 24.48
C GLU A 460 25.50 -22.56 24.61
#